data_76a91634701e7f09153de22877e1d33c
#
_entry.id   76a91634701e7f09153de22877e1d33c
#
_cell.length_a   1.000
_cell.length_b   1.000
_cell.length_c   1.000
_cell.angle_alpha   90.00
_cell.angle_beta   90.00
_cell.angle_gamma   90.00
#
_symmetry.space_group_name_H-M   'P 1'
#
loop_
_entity.id
_entity.type
_entity.pdbx_description
1 polymer ?
#
loop_
_entity_poly.entity_id
_entity_poly.type
_entity_poly.pdbx_seq_one_letter_code
_entity_poly.pdbx_strand_id
1 'polypeptide(L)'
;LERAYSTFGFTNTASFIVALGIASIVIVITSSVFKTITQHLLNRFVHLLRHSISSRLMARYLAQPYEFFIQRNTAELSKTILAEVDMVMYNLIQPFSQVIVQGIIVLAMLVLVFAYNPLTALAIVAVVGCLYGLIYLLVRSRLKRIGGEMVEATEQRYQTCNEALQGIRDIKTTHAEWAYQHRYDHASRTQARHQAASETLSQTPLYLVE
;
A
#
# COMPACT_ATOMS: atom_id res chain seq x y z
N LEU A 1 31.16 -24.21 3.97
CA LEU A 1 30.71 -25.19 4.98
C LEU A 1 31.93 -25.92 5.57
N GLU A 2 32.84 -26.44 4.79
CA GLU A 2 34.06 -27.12 5.28
C GLU A 2 34.93 -26.24 6.18
N ARG A 3 35.11 -24.96 5.81
CA ARG A 3 35.88 -23.99 6.64
C ARG A 3 35.20 -23.75 8.00
N ALA A 4 33.89 -23.71 8.07
CA ALA A 4 33.13 -23.56 9.33
C ALA A 4 33.27 -24.82 10.19
N TYR A 5 33.19 -26.01 9.58
CA TYR A 5 33.33 -27.28 10.28
C TYR A 5 34.72 -27.41 10.97
N SER A 6 35.79 -27.02 10.26
CA SER A 6 37.16 -27.07 10.81
C SER A 6 37.43 -25.98 11.87
N THR A 7 36.81 -24.82 11.77
CA THR A 7 37.04 -23.71 12.69
C THR A 7 36.33 -23.90 14.04
N PHE A 8 35.15 -24.53 14.06
CA PHE A 8 34.35 -24.76 15.27
C PHE A 8 34.64 -26.10 15.99
N GLY A 9 35.56 -26.95 15.44
CA GLY A 9 36.09 -28.13 16.13
C GLY A 9 35.04 -29.22 16.43
N PHE A 10 33.98 -29.35 15.61
CA PHE A 10 32.98 -30.39 15.78
C PHE A 10 33.53 -31.78 15.48
N THR A 11 33.42 -32.70 16.44
CA THR A 11 33.89 -34.08 16.32
C THR A 11 32.86 -35.01 15.71
N ASN A 12 31.58 -34.57 15.58
CA ASN A 12 30.49 -35.40 15.07
C ASN A 12 29.61 -34.60 14.10
N THR A 13 29.35 -35.17 12.91
CA THR A 13 28.52 -34.57 11.87
C THR A 13 27.10 -34.29 12.34
N ALA A 14 26.54 -35.12 13.19
CA ALA A 14 25.20 -34.90 13.76
C ALA A 14 25.14 -33.65 14.66
N SER A 15 26.15 -33.43 15.49
CA SER A 15 26.23 -32.23 16.35
C SER A 15 26.39 -30.93 15.54
N PHE A 16 27.10 -30.99 14.43
CA PHE A 16 27.22 -29.86 13.51
C PHE A 16 25.89 -29.51 12.84
N ILE A 17 25.13 -30.51 12.38
CA ILE A 17 23.79 -30.29 11.77
C ILE A 17 22.83 -29.68 12.78
N VAL A 18 22.82 -30.17 14.02
CA VAL A 18 21.99 -29.62 15.10
C VAL A 18 22.37 -28.17 15.43
N ALA A 19 23.66 -27.89 15.54
CA ALA A 19 24.15 -26.53 15.78
C ALA A 19 23.76 -25.56 14.64
N LEU A 20 23.84 -26.01 13.39
CA LEU A 20 23.45 -25.24 12.22
C LEU A 20 21.92 -25.00 12.20
N GLY A 21 21.14 -26.01 12.62
CA GLY A 21 19.69 -25.88 12.79
C GLY A 21 19.32 -24.84 13.87
N ILE A 22 19.98 -24.90 15.02
CA ILE A 22 19.76 -23.93 16.11
C ILE A 22 20.20 -22.52 15.65
N ALA A 23 21.35 -22.39 15.00
CA ALA A 23 21.80 -21.10 14.48
C ALA A 23 20.82 -20.50 13.46
N SER A 24 20.28 -21.31 12.56
CA SER A 24 19.27 -20.84 11.60
C SER A 24 17.98 -20.37 12.29
N ILE A 25 17.49 -21.08 13.31
CA ILE A 25 16.33 -20.69 14.11
C ILE A 25 16.59 -19.35 14.81
N VAL A 26 17.76 -19.18 15.43
CA VAL A 26 18.14 -17.93 16.11
C VAL A 26 18.17 -16.76 15.11
N ILE A 27 18.74 -16.96 13.93
CA ILE A 27 18.77 -15.95 12.87
C ILE A 27 17.36 -15.57 12.43
N VAL A 28 16.47 -16.54 12.22
CA VAL A 28 15.09 -16.29 11.82
C VAL A 28 14.32 -15.51 12.89
N ILE A 29 14.47 -15.91 14.15
CA ILE A 29 13.82 -15.20 15.28
C ILE A 29 14.34 -13.76 15.38
N THR A 30 15.66 -13.57 15.32
CA THR A 30 16.27 -12.24 15.37
C THR A 30 15.81 -11.36 14.21
N SER A 31 15.77 -11.90 13.00
CA SER A 31 15.23 -11.24 11.80
C SER A 31 13.78 -10.83 11.98
N SER A 32 12.94 -11.72 12.53
CA SER A 32 11.52 -11.47 12.75
C SER A 32 11.28 -10.37 13.80
N VAL A 33 12.06 -10.38 14.89
CA VAL A 33 12.03 -9.32 15.90
C VAL A 33 12.43 -7.97 15.29
N PHE A 34 13.52 -7.94 14.53
CA PHE A 34 13.98 -6.73 13.86
C PHE A 34 12.93 -6.18 12.88
N LYS A 35 12.31 -7.07 12.07
CA LYS A 35 11.24 -6.71 11.15
C LYS A 35 10.03 -6.12 11.89
N THR A 36 9.64 -6.72 13.02
CA THR A 36 8.54 -6.23 13.86
C THR A 36 8.82 -4.85 14.43
N ILE A 37 10.03 -4.62 14.93
CA ILE A 37 10.45 -3.31 15.45
C ILE A 37 10.43 -2.26 14.34
N THR A 38 10.99 -2.58 13.19
CA THR A 38 10.98 -1.66 12.02
C THR A 38 9.57 -1.32 11.58
N GLN A 39 8.68 -2.31 11.52
CA GLN A 39 7.28 -2.09 11.16
C GLN A 39 6.54 -1.22 12.20
N HIS A 40 6.81 -1.44 13.49
CA HIS A 40 6.25 -0.62 14.56
C HIS A 40 6.71 0.84 14.46
N LEU A 41 7.99 1.07 14.23
CA LEU A 41 8.55 2.41 14.05
C LEU A 41 7.96 3.11 12.83
N LEU A 42 7.82 2.39 11.71
CA LEU A 42 7.21 2.90 10.49
C LEU A 42 5.75 3.33 10.73
N ASN A 43 4.95 2.43 11.34
CA ASN A 43 3.55 2.72 11.65
C ASN A 43 3.45 3.94 12.59
N ARG A 44 4.27 3.99 13.63
CA ARG A 44 4.33 5.15 14.55
C ARG A 44 4.68 6.43 13.82
N PHE A 45 5.63 6.40 12.91
CA PHE A 45 6.00 7.57 12.09
C PHE A 45 4.82 8.05 11.25
N VAL A 46 4.16 7.16 10.51
CA VAL A 46 3.01 7.51 9.64
C VAL A 46 1.86 8.10 10.47
N HIS A 47 1.52 7.49 11.61
CA HIS A 47 0.44 7.99 12.47
C HIS A 47 0.78 9.32 13.14
N LEU A 48 2.04 9.55 13.55
CA LEU A 48 2.47 10.84 14.09
C LEU A 48 2.49 11.93 13.01
N LEU A 49 2.90 11.59 11.80
CA LEU A 49 2.85 12.51 10.65
C LEU A 49 1.40 12.90 10.34
N ARG A 50 0.48 11.93 10.30
CA ARG A 50 -0.96 12.15 10.17
C ARG A 50 -1.47 13.14 11.22
N HIS A 51 -1.19 12.87 12.50
CA HIS A 51 -1.57 13.77 13.60
C HIS A 51 -1.03 15.18 13.39
N SER A 52 0.25 15.30 13.07
CA SER A 52 0.90 16.60 12.84
C SER A 52 0.23 17.40 11.72
N ILE A 53 -0.08 16.74 10.58
CA ILE A 53 -0.72 17.40 9.45
C ILE A 53 -2.15 17.82 9.79
N SER A 54 -2.96 16.93 10.37
CA SER A 54 -4.33 17.24 10.75
C SER A 54 -4.39 18.37 11.78
N SER A 55 -3.51 18.35 12.79
CA SER A 55 -3.43 19.39 13.82
C SER A 55 -3.01 20.74 13.24
N ARG A 56 -2.02 20.77 12.35
CA ARG A 56 -1.59 21.99 11.68
C ARG A 56 -2.66 22.55 10.74
N LEU A 57 -3.39 21.69 10.05
CA LEU A 57 -4.49 22.08 9.17
C LEU A 57 -5.63 22.70 9.99
N MET A 58 -6.00 22.05 11.10
CA MET A 58 -7.00 22.58 12.03
C MET A 58 -6.60 23.97 12.60
N ALA A 59 -5.34 24.09 13.04
CA ALA A 59 -4.83 25.38 13.54
C ALA A 59 -4.86 26.49 12.47
N ARG A 60 -4.53 26.13 11.21
CA ARG A 60 -4.60 27.09 10.10
C ARG A 60 -6.04 27.49 9.76
N TYR A 61 -6.99 26.58 9.83
CA TYR A 61 -8.40 26.91 9.63
C TYR A 61 -8.92 27.80 10.74
N LEU A 62 -8.64 27.48 11.99
CA LEU A 62 -9.06 28.32 13.12
C LEU A 62 -8.46 29.73 13.10
N ALA A 63 -7.32 29.93 12.45
CA ALA A 63 -6.70 31.26 12.27
C ALA A 63 -7.30 32.06 11.11
N GLN A 64 -8.24 31.50 10.32
CA GLN A 64 -8.90 32.25 9.25
C GLN A 64 -9.96 33.22 9.80
N PRO A 65 -10.21 34.34 9.11
CA PRO A 65 -11.27 35.28 9.50
C PRO A 65 -12.66 34.62 9.31
N TYR A 66 -13.66 35.16 10.02
CA TYR A 66 -15.03 34.61 10.01
C TYR A 66 -15.66 34.55 8.63
N GLU A 67 -15.34 35.50 7.75
CA GLU A 67 -15.81 35.56 6.36
C GLU A 67 -15.44 34.29 5.55
N PHE A 68 -14.33 33.67 5.87
CA PHE A 68 -13.91 32.41 5.26
C PHE A 68 -14.91 31.27 5.51
N PHE A 69 -15.50 31.24 6.70
CA PHE A 69 -16.45 30.20 7.11
C PHE A 69 -17.87 30.44 6.60
N ILE A 70 -18.27 31.72 6.36
CA ILE A 70 -19.58 32.03 5.80
C ILE A 70 -19.71 31.50 4.37
N GLN A 71 -18.61 31.54 3.59
CA GLN A 71 -18.61 31.15 2.18
C GLN A 71 -18.33 29.67 1.95
N ARG A 72 -18.02 28.90 2.99
CA ARG A 72 -17.62 27.49 2.89
C ARG A 72 -18.45 26.59 3.77
N ASN A 73 -18.68 25.37 3.26
CA ASN A 73 -19.35 24.35 4.03
C ASN A 73 -18.38 23.77 5.09
N THR A 74 -18.75 23.94 6.37
CA THR A 74 -17.93 23.42 7.50
C THR A 74 -17.80 21.90 7.47
N ALA A 75 -18.77 21.18 6.90
CA ALA A 75 -18.68 19.72 6.70
C ALA A 75 -17.57 19.35 5.71
N GLU A 76 -17.35 20.17 4.66
CA GLU A 76 -16.25 19.98 3.71
C GLU A 76 -14.88 20.20 4.38
N LEU A 77 -14.75 21.22 5.20
CA LEU A 77 -13.51 21.47 5.95
C LEU A 77 -13.20 20.32 6.93
N SER A 78 -14.23 19.81 7.61
CA SER A 78 -14.09 18.67 8.51
C SER A 78 -13.70 17.39 7.74
N LYS A 79 -14.30 17.16 6.56
CA LYS A 79 -13.94 16.05 5.67
C LYS A 79 -12.47 16.13 5.27
N THR A 80 -11.98 17.31 4.91
CA THR A 80 -10.58 17.51 4.51
C THR A 80 -9.61 17.16 5.64
N ILE A 81 -9.89 17.65 6.87
CA ILE A 81 -9.01 17.37 8.02
C ILE A 81 -8.99 15.89 8.40
N LEU A 82 -10.15 15.23 8.35
CA LEU A 82 -10.29 13.87 8.88
C LEU A 82 -10.15 12.79 7.81
N ALA A 83 -10.86 12.92 6.69
CA ALA A 83 -10.93 11.87 5.69
C ALA A 83 -9.85 12.01 4.58
N GLU A 84 -9.61 13.22 4.07
CA GLU A 84 -8.65 13.40 2.98
C GLU A 84 -7.21 13.24 3.45
N VAL A 85 -6.89 13.74 4.66
CA VAL A 85 -5.58 13.49 5.27
C VAL A 85 -5.36 12.00 5.46
N ASP A 86 -6.36 11.26 5.96
CA ASP A 86 -6.28 9.82 6.12
C ASP A 86 -6.07 9.11 4.79
N MET A 87 -6.81 9.49 3.76
CA MET A 87 -6.69 8.93 2.42
C MET A 87 -5.27 9.10 1.86
N VAL A 88 -4.67 10.29 2.01
CA VAL A 88 -3.28 10.55 1.58
C VAL A 88 -2.29 9.72 2.39
N MET A 89 -2.49 9.61 3.72
CA MET A 89 -1.58 8.84 4.57
C MET A 89 -1.59 7.35 4.20
N TYR A 90 -2.77 6.74 4.05
CA TYR A 90 -2.88 5.31 3.79
C TYR A 90 -2.60 4.92 2.34
N ASN A 91 -2.98 5.76 1.37
CA ASN A 91 -2.85 5.40 -0.04
C ASN A 91 -1.54 5.87 -0.67
N LEU A 92 -0.85 6.84 -0.08
CA LEU A 92 0.40 7.38 -0.62
C LEU A 92 1.57 7.23 0.34
N ILE A 93 1.49 7.81 1.53
CA ILE A 93 2.64 7.91 2.44
C ILE A 93 3.03 6.55 3.00
N GLN A 94 2.08 5.73 3.43
CA GLN A 94 2.35 4.41 4.00
C GLN A 94 2.96 3.44 2.98
N PRO A 95 2.40 3.25 1.76
CA PRO A 95 3.04 2.40 0.75
C PRO A 95 4.42 2.92 0.32
N PHE A 96 4.56 4.24 0.15
CA PHE A 96 5.85 4.85 -0.21
C PHE A 96 6.92 4.59 0.85
N SER A 97 6.58 4.75 2.13
CA SER A 97 7.48 4.45 3.24
C SER A 97 7.87 2.96 3.28
N GLN A 98 6.93 2.05 2.97
CA GLN A 98 7.21 0.62 2.86
C GLN A 98 8.18 0.31 1.71
N VAL A 99 8.00 0.95 0.55
CA VAL A 99 8.92 0.80 -0.60
C VAL A 99 10.34 1.23 -0.23
N ILE A 100 10.50 2.32 0.52
CA ILE A 100 11.83 2.78 0.98
C ILE A 100 12.47 1.72 1.90
N VAL A 101 11.73 1.24 2.90
CA VAL A 101 12.25 0.24 3.85
C VAL A 101 12.63 -1.06 3.15
N GLN A 102 11.75 -1.57 2.30
CA GLN A 102 12.02 -2.80 1.55
C GLN A 102 13.16 -2.61 0.54
N GLY A 103 13.23 -1.45 -0.09
CA GLY A 103 14.30 -1.09 -1.03
C GLY A 103 15.67 -1.11 -0.36
N ILE A 104 15.80 -0.57 0.85
CA ILE A 104 17.04 -0.60 1.63
C ILE A 104 17.45 -2.05 1.94
N ILE A 105 16.48 -2.90 2.34
CA ILE A 105 16.76 -4.31 2.64
C ILE A 105 17.26 -5.06 1.39
N VAL A 106 16.57 -4.88 0.27
CA VAL A 106 16.95 -5.49 -1.02
C VAL A 106 18.33 -5.02 -1.44
N LEU A 107 18.62 -3.72 -1.32
CA LEU A 107 19.91 -3.15 -1.67
C LEU A 107 21.02 -3.71 -0.78
N ALA A 108 20.80 -3.84 0.52
CA ALA A 108 21.76 -4.44 1.44
C ALA A 108 22.03 -5.92 1.10
N MET A 109 20.99 -6.69 0.77
CA MET A 109 21.14 -8.08 0.30
C MET A 109 21.94 -8.17 -1.00
N LEU A 110 21.65 -7.29 -1.97
CA LEU A 110 22.38 -7.26 -3.24
C LEU A 110 23.86 -6.93 -3.05
N VAL A 111 24.18 -5.95 -2.19
CA VAL A 111 25.56 -5.59 -1.86
C VAL A 111 26.30 -6.78 -1.24
N LEU A 112 25.65 -7.51 -0.34
CA LEU A 112 26.23 -8.69 0.31
C LEU A 112 26.50 -9.82 -0.69
N VAL A 113 25.54 -10.13 -1.57
CA VAL A 113 25.71 -11.17 -2.60
C VAL A 113 26.78 -10.75 -3.61
N PHE A 114 26.81 -9.47 -3.99
CA PHE A 114 27.81 -8.92 -4.91
C PHE A 114 29.23 -9.01 -4.34
N ALA A 115 29.39 -8.74 -3.05
CA ALA A 115 30.69 -8.85 -2.37
C ALA A 115 31.21 -10.28 -2.30
N TYR A 116 30.30 -11.29 -2.25
CA TYR A 116 30.67 -12.70 -2.21
C TYR A 116 30.93 -13.26 -3.61
N ASN A 117 30.04 -13.02 -4.57
CA ASN A 117 30.19 -13.46 -5.96
C ASN A 117 29.44 -12.51 -6.92
N PRO A 118 30.15 -11.61 -7.62
CA PRO A 118 29.54 -10.62 -8.49
C PRO A 118 28.78 -11.23 -9.68
N LEU A 119 29.21 -12.39 -10.18
CA LEU A 119 28.56 -13.03 -11.31
C LEU A 119 27.18 -13.59 -10.93
N THR A 120 27.06 -14.21 -9.75
CA THR A 120 25.78 -14.71 -9.24
C THR A 120 24.83 -13.56 -8.89
N ALA A 121 25.34 -12.47 -8.32
CA ALA A 121 24.54 -11.27 -8.06
C ALA A 121 23.94 -10.70 -9.35
N LEU A 122 24.75 -10.57 -10.39
CA LEU A 122 24.33 -10.06 -11.69
C LEU A 122 23.30 -10.98 -12.35
N ALA A 123 23.47 -12.30 -12.25
CA ALA A 123 22.52 -13.28 -12.78
C ALA A 123 21.16 -13.18 -12.05
N ILE A 124 21.15 -13.06 -10.72
CA ILE A 124 19.92 -12.89 -9.94
C ILE A 124 19.19 -11.61 -10.34
N VAL A 125 19.91 -10.48 -10.40
CA VAL A 125 19.32 -9.19 -10.80
C VAL A 125 18.76 -9.26 -12.22
N ALA A 126 19.46 -9.89 -13.16
CA ALA A 126 19.01 -10.04 -14.53
C ALA A 126 17.74 -10.91 -14.63
N VAL A 127 17.70 -12.04 -13.96
CA VAL A 127 16.54 -12.95 -13.99
C VAL A 127 15.32 -12.30 -13.34
N VAL A 128 15.48 -11.78 -12.13
CA VAL A 128 14.38 -11.13 -11.38
C VAL A 128 13.92 -9.87 -12.10
N GLY A 129 14.85 -9.04 -12.57
CA GLY A 129 14.53 -7.81 -13.32
C GLY A 129 13.81 -8.09 -14.64
N CYS A 130 14.22 -9.12 -15.39
CA CYS A 130 13.57 -9.55 -16.62
C CYS A 130 12.14 -10.06 -16.34
N LEU A 131 11.97 -10.89 -15.30
CA LEU A 131 10.67 -11.43 -14.91
C LEU A 131 9.69 -10.31 -14.50
N TYR A 132 10.11 -9.42 -13.59
CA TYR A 132 9.28 -8.28 -13.19
C TYR A 132 9.01 -7.31 -14.33
N GLY A 133 10.01 -7.05 -15.18
CA GLY A 133 9.85 -6.21 -16.37
C GLY A 133 8.82 -6.77 -17.33
N LEU A 134 8.85 -8.08 -17.60
CA LEU A 134 7.88 -8.76 -18.46
C LEU A 134 6.46 -8.67 -17.89
N ILE A 135 6.30 -9.00 -16.60
CA ILE A 135 5.00 -8.91 -15.90
C ILE A 135 4.47 -7.47 -15.95
N TYR A 136 5.32 -6.48 -15.67
CA TYR A 136 4.93 -5.07 -15.73
C TYR A 136 4.44 -4.64 -17.10
N LEU A 137 5.11 -5.03 -18.18
CA LEU A 137 4.70 -4.72 -19.55
C LEU A 137 3.34 -5.34 -19.89
N LEU A 138 3.08 -6.57 -19.44
CA LEU A 138 1.83 -7.27 -19.67
C LEU A 138 0.65 -6.66 -18.88
N VAL A 139 0.90 -6.26 -17.64
CA VAL A 139 -0.17 -5.82 -16.71
C VAL A 139 -0.45 -4.32 -16.83
N ARG A 140 0.57 -3.49 -17.17
CA ARG A 140 0.48 -2.03 -17.20
C ARG A 140 -0.71 -1.50 -18.01
N SER A 141 -0.92 -2.03 -19.22
CA SER A 141 -1.99 -1.56 -20.11
C SER A 141 -3.38 -1.83 -19.53
N ARG A 142 -3.57 -3.03 -18.96
CA ARG A 142 -4.84 -3.40 -18.30
C ARG A 142 -5.08 -2.57 -17.04
N LEU A 143 -4.04 -2.38 -16.23
CA LEU A 143 -4.12 -1.61 -14.98
C LEU A 143 -4.48 -0.14 -15.25
N LYS A 144 -3.88 0.47 -16.28
CA LYS A 144 -4.21 1.84 -16.69
C LYS A 144 -5.67 1.99 -17.13
N ARG A 145 -6.18 1.01 -17.89
CA ARG A 145 -7.59 1.03 -18.34
C ARG A 145 -8.54 0.86 -17.15
N ILE A 146 -8.31 -0.14 -16.30
CA ILE A 146 -9.12 -0.39 -15.11
C ILE A 146 -9.11 0.83 -14.18
N GLY A 147 -7.96 1.48 -14.00
CA GLY A 147 -7.84 2.69 -13.19
C GLY A 147 -8.70 3.85 -13.74
N GLY A 148 -8.74 4.05 -15.07
CA GLY A 148 -9.61 5.05 -15.70
C GLY A 148 -11.10 4.76 -15.50
N GLU A 149 -11.52 3.53 -15.78
CA GLU A 149 -12.91 3.08 -15.61
C GLU A 149 -13.36 3.16 -14.12
N MET A 150 -12.45 2.91 -13.18
CA MET A 150 -12.72 3.01 -11.74
C MET A 150 -12.91 4.47 -11.30
N VAL A 151 -12.11 5.41 -11.81
CA VAL A 151 -12.26 6.84 -11.51
C VAL A 151 -13.61 7.34 -12.00
N GLU A 152 -13.98 7.03 -13.23
CA GLU A 152 -15.27 7.41 -13.82
C GLU A 152 -16.45 6.81 -13.03
N ALA A 153 -16.40 5.52 -12.69
CA ALA A 153 -17.43 4.88 -11.88
C ALA A 153 -17.54 5.49 -10.48
N THR A 154 -16.42 5.89 -9.89
CA THR A 154 -16.38 6.56 -8.59
C THR A 154 -17.04 7.94 -8.67
N GLU A 155 -16.72 8.72 -9.70
CA GLU A 155 -17.33 10.04 -9.93
C GLU A 155 -18.83 9.93 -10.14
N GLN A 156 -19.29 9.02 -11.00
CA GLN A 156 -20.72 8.77 -11.23
C GLN A 156 -21.44 8.37 -9.94
N ARG A 157 -20.83 7.55 -9.09
CA ARG A 157 -21.38 7.16 -7.79
C ARG A 157 -21.56 8.35 -6.87
N TYR A 158 -20.52 9.21 -6.76
CA TYR A 158 -20.59 10.42 -5.94
C TYR A 158 -21.64 11.42 -6.47
N GLN A 159 -21.67 11.64 -7.78
CA GLN A 159 -22.65 12.52 -8.40
C GLN A 159 -24.08 12.02 -8.13
N THR A 160 -24.34 10.74 -8.41
CA THR A 160 -25.68 10.15 -8.18
C THR A 160 -26.12 10.26 -6.72
N CYS A 161 -25.20 10.02 -5.79
CA CYS A 161 -25.48 10.15 -4.35
C CYS A 161 -25.80 11.60 -3.96
N ASN A 162 -25.01 12.55 -4.43
CA ASN A 162 -25.21 13.97 -4.15
C ASN A 162 -26.52 14.48 -4.78
N GLU A 163 -26.79 14.16 -6.05
CA GLU A 163 -28.04 14.50 -6.72
C GLU A 163 -29.26 13.95 -5.98
N ALA A 164 -29.18 12.66 -5.55
CA ALA A 164 -30.28 12.03 -4.83
C ALA A 164 -30.55 12.67 -3.46
N LEU A 165 -29.49 12.99 -2.71
CA LEU A 165 -29.64 13.56 -1.37
C LEU A 165 -30.03 15.05 -1.41
N GLN A 166 -29.53 15.81 -2.38
CA GLN A 166 -29.89 17.22 -2.57
C GLN A 166 -31.31 17.36 -3.14
N GLY A 167 -31.71 16.48 -4.07
CA GLY A 167 -33.02 16.47 -4.71
C GLY A 167 -34.03 15.54 -4.04
N ILE A 168 -33.84 15.15 -2.78
CA ILE A 168 -34.66 14.11 -2.12
C ILE A 168 -36.15 14.44 -2.11
N ARG A 169 -36.49 15.73 -2.02
CA ARG A 169 -37.90 16.19 -2.07
C ARG A 169 -38.54 15.85 -3.43
N ASP A 170 -37.85 16.17 -4.51
CA ASP A 170 -38.36 15.96 -5.87
C ASP A 170 -38.42 14.46 -6.19
N ILE A 171 -37.43 13.68 -5.75
CA ILE A 171 -37.41 12.23 -5.89
C ILE A 171 -38.62 11.60 -5.16
N LYS A 172 -38.93 12.06 -3.93
CA LYS A 172 -40.07 11.58 -3.16
C LYS A 172 -41.41 11.96 -3.79
N THR A 173 -41.50 13.16 -4.36
CA THR A 173 -42.71 13.64 -5.02
C THR A 173 -42.99 12.92 -6.33
N THR A 174 -41.92 12.58 -7.07
CA THR A 174 -42.04 11.91 -8.38
C THR A 174 -41.93 10.38 -8.31
N HIS A 175 -41.74 9.81 -7.12
CA HIS A 175 -41.53 8.37 -6.90
C HIS A 175 -40.37 7.80 -7.74
N ALA A 176 -39.29 8.58 -7.92
CA ALA A 176 -38.12 8.23 -8.76
C ALA A 176 -37.02 7.46 -7.99
N GLU A 177 -37.26 6.99 -6.76
CA GLU A 177 -36.27 6.33 -5.91
C GLU A 177 -35.60 5.16 -6.61
N TRP A 178 -36.38 4.33 -7.33
CA TRP A 178 -35.87 3.17 -8.03
C TRP A 178 -34.85 3.57 -9.11
N ALA A 179 -35.07 4.65 -9.85
CA ALA A 179 -34.18 5.09 -10.91
C ALA A 179 -32.81 5.53 -10.36
N TYR A 180 -32.82 6.30 -9.26
CA TYR A 180 -31.59 6.74 -8.60
C TYR A 180 -30.85 5.58 -7.92
N GLN A 181 -31.58 4.67 -7.29
CA GLN A 181 -31.00 3.46 -6.69
C GLN A 181 -30.34 2.57 -7.75
N HIS A 182 -30.99 2.35 -8.89
CA HIS A 182 -30.45 1.53 -9.97
C HIS A 182 -29.20 2.17 -10.59
N ARG A 183 -29.21 3.49 -10.81
CA ARG A 183 -28.07 4.24 -11.31
C ARG A 183 -26.86 4.17 -10.36
N TYR A 184 -27.11 4.32 -9.06
CA TYR A 184 -26.09 4.18 -8.02
C TYR A 184 -25.55 2.74 -7.96
N ASP A 185 -26.41 1.75 -7.97
CA ASP A 185 -26.04 0.33 -7.89
C ASP A 185 -25.18 -0.08 -9.09
N HIS A 186 -25.51 0.38 -10.29
CA HIS A 186 -24.71 0.14 -11.49
C HIS A 186 -23.29 0.72 -11.34
N ALA A 187 -23.16 1.97 -10.95
CA ALA A 187 -21.86 2.62 -10.75
C ALA A 187 -21.07 1.96 -9.61
N SER A 188 -21.73 1.62 -8.51
CA SER A 188 -21.12 0.95 -7.35
C SER A 188 -20.62 -0.46 -7.68
N ARG A 189 -21.37 -1.25 -8.43
CA ARG A 189 -20.96 -2.58 -8.91
C ARG A 189 -19.79 -2.51 -9.87
N THR A 190 -19.81 -1.54 -10.77
CA THR A 190 -18.70 -1.30 -11.72
C THR A 190 -17.41 -0.97 -10.97
N GLN A 191 -17.48 -0.04 -10.02
CA GLN A 191 -16.35 0.29 -9.17
C GLN A 191 -15.84 -0.94 -8.39
N ALA A 192 -16.73 -1.70 -7.75
CA ALA A 192 -16.35 -2.88 -6.96
C ALA A 192 -15.64 -3.95 -7.81
N ARG A 193 -16.11 -4.19 -9.05
CA ARG A 193 -15.45 -5.12 -9.98
C ARG A 193 -14.07 -4.64 -10.39
N HIS A 194 -13.93 -3.36 -10.71
CA HIS A 194 -12.63 -2.79 -11.11
C HIS A 194 -11.66 -2.73 -9.94
N GLN A 195 -12.15 -2.44 -8.72
CA GLN A 195 -11.35 -2.50 -7.50
C GLN A 195 -10.80 -3.91 -7.27
N ALA A 196 -11.67 -4.93 -7.30
CA ALA A 196 -11.25 -6.33 -7.13
C ALA A 196 -10.25 -6.77 -8.21
N ALA A 197 -10.48 -6.40 -9.46
CA ALA A 197 -9.56 -6.69 -10.56
C ALA A 197 -8.20 -5.98 -10.38
N SER A 198 -8.20 -4.72 -9.95
CA SER A 198 -7.00 -3.95 -9.67
C SER A 198 -6.18 -4.57 -8.54
N GLU A 199 -6.83 -4.95 -7.43
CA GLU A 199 -6.18 -5.60 -6.30
C GLU A 199 -5.59 -6.96 -6.68
N THR A 200 -6.32 -7.78 -7.42
CA THR A 200 -5.83 -9.07 -7.92
C THR A 200 -4.62 -8.88 -8.84
N LEU A 201 -4.71 -7.95 -9.81
CA LEU A 201 -3.61 -7.70 -10.75
C LEU A 201 -2.37 -7.12 -10.06
N SER A 202 -2.53 -6.31 -9.01
CA SER A 202 -1.40 -5.77 -8.25
C SER A 202 -0.70 -6.82 -7.38
N GLN A 203 -1.41 -7.87 -6.96
CA GLN A 203 -0.84 -8.99 -6.19
C GLN A 203 -0.30 -10.12 -7.06
N THR A 204 -0.71 -10.20 -8.33
CA THR A 204 -0.29 -11.25 -9.27
C THR A 204 1.24 -11.41 -9.37
N PRO A 205 2.06 -10.33 -9.45
CA PRO A 205 3.51 -10.48 -9.49
C PRO A 205 4.09 -11.17 -8.25
N LEU A 206 3.51 -10.91 -7.08
CA LEU A 206 3.95 -11.52 -5.82
C LEU A 206 3.73 -13.05 -5.85
N TYR A 207 2.53 -13.48 -6.22
CA TYR A 207 2.17 -14.90 -6.28
C TYR A 207 2.94 -15.68 -7.37
N LEU A 208 3.28 -15.02 -8.48
CA LEU A 208 4.05 -15.67 -9.56
C LEU A 208 5.53 -15.86 -9.18
N VAL A 209 6.06 -15.01 -8.32
CA VAL A 209 7.46 -15.08 -7.86
C VAL A 209 7.62 -16.03 -6.68
N GLU A 210 6.61 -16.18 -5.85
CA GLU A 210 6.59 -17.08 -4.69
C GLU A 210 6.47 -18.56 -5.09
#